data_451cf88e079b08ab817f390837faf5d3
#
_entry.id   451cf88e079b08ab817f390837faf5d3
#
_cell.length_a   1.000
_cell.length_b   1.000
_cell.length_c   1.000
_cell.angle_alpha   90.00
_cell.angle_beta   90.00
_cell.angle_gamma   90.00
#
_symmetry.space_group_name_H-M   'P 1'
#
loop_
_entity.id
_entity.type
_entity.pdbx_description
1 polymer ?
#
loop_
_entity_poly.entity_id
_entity_poly.type
_entity_poly.pdbx_seq_one_letter_code
_entity_poly.pdbx_strand_id
1 'polypeptide(L)'
;MTRTLHAARVITALLILLLTSGCAPRPRTWGRSMMGTEVAITIHDGPGRWSGKRWKAAADSAFTEMHRVEVMAWSGELASLNDSSAAGSPDSVSDELYGLIDHAFEISEISDEAFTPAIGPLVKAWGIAFGQPRIPRPGEIDTLSQIVHHTVMTRTNHGEVWLKPRGAAIELGGIAKGYAVDRAVEVLQEQGMKAGMVWAGGDLRVFGRKPDGKPWRIAVRHPRNPSEFLTVLELKKPMSVATSGDYERYFEVDGVRYHHIIDPATGYPARASISTTAVGGTCMDADAFATALFVMGPEWGILMADRIGMPAMVVSMSDTGLVVNEDPQFRKLVSSD
;
A
#
# COMPACT_ATOMS: atom_id res chain seq x y z
N MET A 1 9.73 9.42 -33.27
CA MET A 1 8.78 8.84 -32.28
C MET A 1 9.22 9.31 -30.90
N THR A 2 8.65 10.40 -30.43
CA THR A 2 9.00 11.06 -29.17
C THR A 2 8.09 10.48 -28.08
N ARG A 3 8.67 9.69 -27.17
CA ARG A 3 8.01 9.19 -25.96
C ARG A 3 7.96 10.33 -24.94
N THR A 4 6.80 10.91 -24.75
CA THR A 4 6.57 11.88 -23.70
C THR A 4 6.17 11.15 -22.42
N LEU A 5 7.09 11.08 -21.46
CA LEU A 5 6.80 10.72 -20.07
C LEU A 5 6.00 11.87 -19.45
N HIS A 6 4.70 11.71 -19.30
CA HIS A 6 3.87 12.61 -18.53
C HIS A 6 3.99 12.23 -17.05
N ALA A 7 4.98 12.81 -16.38
CA ALA A 7 4.97 12.92 -14.93
C ALA A 7 3.93 14.00 -14.58
N ALA A 8 2.68 13.62 -14.40
CA ALA A 8 1.64 14.50 -13.92
C ALA A 8 1.96 14.88 -12.46
N ARG A 9 2.55 16.07 -12.25
CA ARG A 9 2.61 16.71 -10.94
C ARG A 9 1.20 17.14 -10.55
N VAL A 10 0.46 16.24 -9.92
CA VAL A 10 -0.83 16.58 -9.30
C VAL A 10 -0.54 17.12 -7.90
N ILE A 11 -0.49 18.44 -7.78
CA ILE A 11 -0.57 19.12 -6.47
C ILE A 11 -2.03 18.96 -6.02
N THR A 12 -2.31 17.93 -5.23
CA THR A 12 -3.62 17.77 -4.61
C THR A 12 -3.69 18.68 -3.40
N ALA A 13 -4.30 19.84 -3.58
CA ALA A 13 -4.63 20.74 -2.49
C ALA A 13 -5.66 20.07 -1.57
N LEU A 14 -5.23 19.69 -0.37
CA LEU A 14 -6.11 19.21 0.69
C LEU A 14 -6.95 20.39 1.20
N LEU A 15 -8.16 20.57 0.69
CA LEU A 15 -9.09 21.57 1.19
C LEU A 15 -9.72 21.07 2.48
N ILE A 16 -9.11 21.40 3.63
CA ILE A 16 -9.70 21.17 4.95
C ILE A 16 -10.66 22.31 5.24
N LEU A 17 -11.94 22.00 5.19
CA LEU A 17 -13.01 22.95 5.59
C LEU A 17 -12.97 23.15 7.10
N LEU A 18 -12.52 24.31 7.55
CA LEU A 18 -12.51 24.74 8.94
C LEU A 18 -13.80 25.53 9.24
N LEU A 19 -14.68 24.98 10.06
CA LEU A 19 -15.59 25.77 10.91
C LEU A 19 -15.99 24.94 12.14
N THR A 20 -15.47 25.28 13.34
CA THR A 20 -16.29 25.40 14.56
C THR A 20 -15.44 25.85 15.75
N SER A 21 -16.03 26.77 16.50
CA SER A 21 -15.51 27.42 17.70
C SER A 21 -15.44 26.45 18.87
N GLY A 22 -14.24 26.17 19.31
CA GLY A 22 -13.90 25.51 20.57
C GLY A 22 -12.40 25.57 20.73
N CYS A 23 -11.86 25.80 21.93
CA CYS A 23 -10.43 25.87 22.22
C CYS A 23 -9.63 24.56 22.00
N ALA A 24 -10.00 23.77 20.98
CA ALA A 24 -9.21 22.63 20.55
C ALA A 24 -8.00 23.11 19.71
N PRO A 25 -6.80 22.59 19.94
CA PRO A 25 -5.66 22.92 19.12
C PRO A 25 -5.96 22.53 17.65
N ARG A 26 -5.61 23.43 16.73
CA ARG A 26 -5.74 23.13 15.30
C ARG A 26 -4.79 21.99 14.94
N PRO A 27 -5.21 21.01 14.12
CA PRO A 27 -4.33 19.97 13.66
C PRO A 27 -3.17 20.59 12.87
N ARG A 28 -2.02 19.92 12.89
CA ARG A 28 -0.84 20.33 12.13
C ARG A 28 -0.39 19.19 11.24
N THR A 29 -0.08 19.53 9.99
CA THR A 29 0.34 18.58 8.96
C THR A 29 1.73 18.92 8.46
N TRP A 30 2.53 17.89 8.24
CA TRP A 30 3.84 17.94 7.58
C TRP A 30 3.85 16.91 6.45
N GLY A 31 4.49 17.25 5.33
CA GLY A 31 4.58 16.37 4.16
C GLY A 31 6.02 16.18 3.69
N ARG A 32 6.28 15.03 3.08
CA ARG A 32 7.54 14.68 2.40
C ARG A 32 7.24 13.75 1.22
N SER A 33 8.09 13.80 0.18
CA SER A 33 8.10 12.78 -0.87
C SER A 33 9.04 11.66 -0.47
N MET A 34 8.55 10.43 -0.36
CA MET A 34 9.31 9.22 -0.05
C MET A 34 8.55 7.97 -0.51
N MET A 35 9.21 6.82 -0.61
CA MET A 35 8.61 5.58 -1.12
C MET A 35 7.95 5.73 -2.51
N GLY A 36 8.44 6.71 -3.30
CA GLY A 36 7.89 7.03 -4.62
C GLY A 36 6.50 7.66 -4.62
N THR A 37 6.07 8.23 -3.48
CA THR A 37 4.78 8.91 -3.32
C THR A 37 4.88 10.10 -2.38
N GLU A 38 3.78 10.86 -2.23
CA GLU A 38 3.65 11.87 -1.18
C GLU A 38 3.23 11.21 0.13
N VAL A 39 3.86 11.65 1.21
CA VAL A 39 3.59 11.19 2.59
C VAL A 39 3.23 12.39 3.44
N ALA A 40 2.19 12.26 4.25
CA ALA A 40 1.76 13.32 5.18
C ALA A 40 1.48 12.76 6.58
N ILE A 41 1.93 13.49 7.59
CA ILE A 41 1.66 13.21 9.01
C ILE A 41 0.86 14.37 9.57
N THR A 42 -0.35 14.08 10.05
CA THR A 42 -1.23 15.06 10.71
C THR A 42 -1.42 14.69 12.17
N ILE A 43 -1.08 15.60 13.07
CA ILE A 43 -1.27 15.44 14.52
C ILE A 43 -2.43 16.33 14.97
N HIS A 44 -3.40 15.74 15.66
CA HIS A 44 -4.59 16.41 16.19
C HIS A 44 -4.50 16.66 17.69
N ASP A 45 -3.83 15.78 18.45
CA ASP A 45 -3.65 15.91 19.90
C ASP A 45 -2.35 15.27 20.37
N GLY A 46 -1.78 15.83 21.43
CA GLY A 46 -0.56 15.36 22.07
C GLY A 46 0.04 16.40 22.99
N PRO A 47 1.13 16.06 23.71
CA PRO A 47 1.82 17.00 24.62
C PRO A 47 2.48 18.13 23.81
N GLY A 48 2.55 19.32 24.43
CA GLY A 48 3.16 20.50 23.79
C GLY A 48 2.35 21.12 22.66
N ARG A 49 1.06 20.85 22.61
CA ARG A 49 0.11 21.28 21.55
C ARG A 49 0.14 22.77 21.20
N TRP A 50 0.47 23.65 22.14
CA TRP A 50 0.49 25.09 21.94
C TRP A 50 1.72 25.60 21.19
N SER A 51 2.90 25.01 21.41
CA SER A 51 4.14 25.44 20.76
C SER A 51 4.34 24.80 19.37
N GLY A 52 3.81 23.61 19.15
CA GLY A 52 3.97 22.80 17.93
C GLY A 52 5.39 22.26 17.70
N LYS A 53 6.39 22.69 18.46
CA LYS A 53 7.78 22.21 18.32
C LYS A 53 7.90 20.71 18.61
N ARG A 54 7.22 20.24 19.66
CA ARG A 54 7.23 18.82 20.03
C ARG A 54 6.51 17.97 18.99
N TRP A 55 5.41 18.47 18.40
CA TRP A 55 4.70 17.78 17.33
C TRP A 55 5.54 17.67 16.07
N LYS A 56 6.26 18.76 15.73
CA LYS A 56 7.18 18.71 14.57
C LYS A 56 8.30 17.70 14.80
N ALA A 57 8.90 17.65 15.98
CA ALA A 57 9.93 16.68 16.30
C ALA A 57 9.41 15.24 16.23
N ALA A 58 8.18 14.97 16.71
CA ALA A 58 7.56 13.67 16.59
C ALA A 58 7.29 13.29 15.13
N ALA A 59 6.79 14.22 14.31
CA ALA A 59 6.60 14.00 12.89
C ALA A 59 7.94 13.75 12.17
N ASP A 60 8.99 14.49 12.49
CA ASP A 60 10.33 14.28 11.92
C ASP A 60 10.90 12.90 12.28
N SER A 61 10.69 12.41 13.52
CA SER A 61 11.09 11.06 13.95
C SER A 61 10.29 9.98 13.18
N ALA A 62 8.99 10.17 13.02
CA ALA A 62 8.15 9.24 12.26
C ALA A 62 8.56 9.18 10.77
N PHE A 63 8.87 10.32 10.15
CA PHE A 63 9.43 10.33 8.78
C PHE A 63 10.79 9.63 8.71
N THR A 64 11.63 9.75 9.74
CA THR A 64 12.92 9.05 9.80
C THR A 64 12.72 7.54 9.86
N GLU A 65 11.74 7.08 10.63
CA GLU A 65 11.40 5.66 10.70
C GLU A 65 10.84 5.14 9.37
N MET A 66 9.94 5.88 8.72
CA MET A 66 9.44 5.52 7.38
C MET A 66 10.58 5.41 6.36
N HIS A 67 11.56 6.32 6.42
CA HIS A 67 12.72 6.24 5.53
C HIS A 67 13.61 5.03 5.84
N ARG A 68 13.75 4.65 7.11
CA ARG A 68 14.46 3.44 7.50
C ARG A 68 13.79 2.20 6.89
N VAL A 69 12.46 2.10 6.97
CA VAL A 69 11.69 1.02 6.34
C VAL A 69 11.84 1.06 4.81
N GLU A 70 11.80 2.24 4.20
CA GLU A 70 12.05 2.40 2.77
C GLU A 70 13.41 1.81 2.36
N VAL A 71 14.47 2.15 3.08
CA VAL A 71 15.82 1.61 2.80
C VAL A 71 15.83 0.10 2.97
N MET A 72 15.28 -0.44 4.07
CA MET A 72 15.22 -1.88 4.34
C MET A 72 14.51 -2.64 3.21
N ALA A 73 13.33 -2.15 2.79
CA ALA A 73 12.41 -2.87 1.90
C ALA A 73 12.66 -2.67 0.40
N TRP A 74 13.53 -1.73 -0.02
CA TRP A 74 13.77 -1.47 -1.45
C TRP A 74 15.25 -1.41 -1.86
N SER A 75 16.15 -0.90 -1.03
CA SER A 75 17.55 -0.65 -1.43
C SER A 75 18.62 -1.21 -0.48
N GLY A 76 18.20 -1.71 0.67
CA GLY A 76 19.10 -2.24 1.71
C GLY A 76 19.08 -3.77 1.76
N GLU A 77 18.64 -4.29 2.90
CA GLU A 77 18.66 -5.74 3.18
C GLU A 77 17.90 -6.57 2.15
N LEU A 78 16.72 -6.10 1.69
CA LEU A 78 15.96 -6.83 0.69
C LEU A 78 16.69 -6.88 -0.67
N ALA A 79 17.33 -5.80 -1.08
CA ALA A 79 18.12 -5.81 -2.31
C ALA A 79 19.29 -6.80 -2.22
N SER A 80 19.99 -6.83 -1.07
CA SER A 80 21.06 -7.79 -0.79
C SER A 80 20.58 -9.24 -0.88
N LEU A 81 19.45 -9.55 -0.23
CA LEU A 81 18.81 -10.87 -0.27
C LEU A 81 18.48 -11.31 -1.70
N ASN A 82 17.90 -10.41 -2.50
CA ASN A 82 17.55 -10.68 -3.89
C ASN A 82 18.80 -10.91 -4.77
N ASP A 83 19.86 -10.14 -4.56
CA ASP A 83 21.15 -10.32 -5.26
C ASP A 83 21.82 -11.65 -4.88
N SER A 84 21.78 -12.02 -3.61
CA SER A 84 22.29 -13.31 -3.11
C SER A 84 21.50 -14.48 -3.70
N SER A 85 20.16 -14.36 -3.78
CA SER A 85 19.30 -15.35 -4.45
C SER A 85 19.67 -15.50 -5.93
N ALA A 86 19.91 -14.41 -6.65
CA ALA A 86 20.35 -14.44 -8.04
C ALA A 86 21.71 -15.14 -8.19
N ALA A 87 22.61 -15.00 -7.22
CA ALA A 87 23.87 -15.73 -7.15
C ALA A 87 23.70 -17.21 -6.75
N GLY A 88 22.57 -17.58 -6.12
CA GLY A 88 22.27 -18.92 -5.62
C GLY A 88 22.87 -19.20 -4.24
N SER A 89 22.92 -18.19 -3.37
CA SER A 89 23.43 -18.26 -1.99
C SER A 89 22.42 -17.69 -0.98
N PRO A 90 22.48 -18.11 0.29
CA PRO A 90 21.73 -17.47 1.37
C PRO A 90 22.33 -16.10 1.70
N ASP A 91 21.56 -15.28 2.43
CA ASP A 91 21.99 -13.99 2.98
C ASP A 91 21.48 -13.79 4.39
N SER A 92 22.14 -12.90 5.13
CA SER A 92 21.71 -12.49 6.47
C SER A 92 20.76 -11.31 6.35
N VAL A 93 19.60 -11.41 6.99
CA VAL A 93 18.63 -10.32 7.10
C VAL A 93 18.23 -10.12 8.55
N SER A 94 17.76 -8.91 8.90
CA SER A 94 17.21 -8.64 10.21
C SER A 94 15.95 -9.47 10.50
N ASP A 95 15.68 -9.74 11.77
CA ASP A 95 14.43 -10.41 12.16
C ASP A 95 13.21 -9.58 11.75
N GLU A 96 13.33 -8.26 11.63
CA GLU A 96 12.27 -7.37 11.16
C GLU A 96 11.94 -7.63 9.68
N LEU A 97 12.94 -7.64 8.80
CA LEU A 97 12.72 -7.94 7.38
C LEU A 97 12.24 -9.37 7.17
N TYR A 98 12.82 -10.33 7.90
CA TYR A 98 12.35 -11.71 7.85
C TYR A 98 10.87 -11.82 8.22
N GLY A 99 10.46 -11.21 9.36
CA GLY A 99 9.07 -11.23 9.81
C GLY A 99 8.11 -10.54 8.83
N LEU A 100 8.53 -9.46 8.18
CA LEU A 100 7.72 -8.79 7.16
C LEU A 100 7.52 -9.66 5.92
N ILE A 101 8.57 -10.36 5.45
CA ILE A 101 8.47 -11.29 4.31
C ILE A 101 7.63 -12.51 4.68
N ASP A 102 7.82 -13.06 5.88
CA ASP A 102 7.08 -14.21 6.38
C ASP A 102 5.57 -13.90 6.44
N HIS A 103 5.20 -12.76 7.03
CA HIS A 103 3.82 -12.29 7.04
C HIS A 103 3.25 -12.04 5.63
N ALA A 104 4.07 -11.54 4.70
CA ALA A 104 3.66 -11.41 3.30
C ALA A 104 3.35 -12.77 2.64
N PHE A 105 4.08 -13.82 2.99
CA PHE A 105 3.77 -15.18 2.55
C PHE A 105 2.50 -15.73 3.22
N GLU A 106 2.24 -15.44 4.50
CA GLU A 106 0.97 -15.79 5.14
C GLU A 106 -0.22 -15.16 4.40
N ILE A 107 -0.12 -13.89 4.01
CA ILE A 107 -1.17 -13.22 3.19
C ILE A 107 -1.26 -13.86 1.80
N SER A 108 -0.15 -14.29 1.22
CA SER A 108 -0.14 -15.04 -0.04
C SER A 108 -0.98 -16.32 0.06
N GLU A 109 -0.78 -17.11 1.11
CA GLU A 109 -1.56 -18.34 1.36
C GLU A 109 -3.05 -18.03 1.59
N ILE A 110 -3.38 -17.03 2.42
CA ILE A 110 -4.76 -16.63 2.70
C ILE A 110 -5.48 -16.16 1.43
N SER A 111 -4.77 -15.48 0.52
CA SER A 111 -5.30 -14.91 -0.72
C SER A 111 -5.22 -15.85 -1.93
N ASP A 112 -4.94 -17.14 -1.72
CA ASP A 112 -4.76 -18.11 -2.80
C ASP A 112 -3.79 -17.60 -3.88
N GLU A 113 -2.66 -17.02 -3.43
CA GLU A 113 -1.58 -16.41 -4.25
C GLU A 113 -1.99 -15.19 -5.10
N ALA A 114 -3.19 -14.63 -4.94
CA ALA A 114 -3.57 -13.40 -5.64
C ALA A 114 -2.69 -12.20 -5.22
N PHE A 115 -2.15 -12.23 -4.01
CA PHE A 115 -1.00 -11.46 -3.57
C PHE A 115 0.16 -12.42 -3.28
N THR A 116 1.37 -12.11 -3.76
CA THR A 116 2.56 -12.87 -3.36
C THR A 116 3.78 -11.95 -3.29
N PRO A 117 4.60 -12.04 -2.23
CA PRO A 117 5.87 -11.30 -2.18
C PRO A 117 6.89 -11.82 -3.19
N ALA A 118 6.72 -13.04 -3.72
CA ALA A 118 7.62 -13.65 -4.69
C ALA A 118 7.53 -13.06 -6.10
N ILE A 119 6.68 -12.05 -6.32
CA ILE A 119 6.39 -11.43 -7.63
C ILE A 119 7.59 -10.67 -8.25
N GLY A 120 8.68 -10.48 -7.51
CA GLY A 120 9.84 -9.67 -7.89
C GLY A 120 10.37 -9.90 -9.31
N PRO A 121 10.55 -11.14 -9.78
CA PRO A 121 11.03 -11.41 -11.15
C PRO A 121 10.12 -10.81 -12.23
N LEU A 122 8.79 -10.92 -12.08
CA LEU A 122 7.81 -10.36 -13.01
C LEU A 122 7.78 -8.83 -12.93
N VAL A 123 7.76 -8.24 -11.74
CA VAL A 123 7.80 -6.78 -11.55
C VAL A 123 9.04 -6.17 -12.21
N LYS A 124 10.21 -6.81 -12.06
CA LYS A 124 11.45 -6.39 -12.70
C LYS A 124 11.36 -6.49 -14.24
N ALA A 125 10.76 -7.55 -14.78
CA ALA A 125 10.60 -7.75 -16.21
C ALA A 125 9.70 -6.69 -16.86
N TRP A 126 8.59 -6.33 -16.21
CA TRP A 126 7.69 -5.27 -16.65
C TRP A 126 8.29 -3.86 -16.51
N GLY A 127 9.13 -3.63 -15.49
CA GLY A 127 9.82 -2.37 -15.24
C GLY A 127 8.91 -1.18 -14.89
N ILE A 128 7.63 -1.41 -14.57
CA ILE A 128 6.63 -0.34 -14.33
C ILE A 128 6.86 0.32 -12.96
N ALA A 129 7.12 -0.48 -11.94
CA ALA A 129 7.35 0.02 -10.59
C ALA A 129 8.72 0.71 -10.49
N PHE A 130 9.73 0.07 -11.07
CA PHE A 130 11.14 0.51 -11.03
C PHE A 130 11.79 0.16 -12.36
N GLY A 131 12.39 1.13 -13.04
CA GLY A 131 13.15 0.89 -14.26
C GLY A 131 12.52 1.50 -15.52
N GLN A 132 12.69 0.81 -16.65
CA GLN A 132 12.10 1.22 -17.93
C GLN A 132 10.91 0.34 -18.29
N PRO A 133 9.69 0.89 -18.32
CA PRO A 133 8.50 0.14 -18.67
C PRO A 133 8.60 -0.49 -20.06
N ARG A 134 8.25 -1.79 -20.15
CA ARG A 134 8.18 -2.54 -21.41
C ARG A 134 7.13 -3.65 -21.29
N ILE A 135 6.75 -4.20 -22.42
CA ILE A 135 5.97 -5.44 -22.47
C ILE A 135 6.97 -6.61 -22.60
N PRO A 136 7.07 -7.50 -21.60
CA PRO A 136 7.89 -8.70 -21.69
C PRO A 136 7.37 -9.65 -22.80
N ARG A 137 8.26 -10.49 -23.36
CA ARG A 137 7.85 -11.51 -24.31
C ARG A 137 7.09 -12.64 -23.60
N PRO A 138 6.11 -13.30 -24.29
CA PRO A 138 5.34 -14.39 -23.66
C PRO A 138 6.20 -15.48 -23.05
N GLY A 139 7.20 -16.01 -23.74
CA GLY A 139 8.10 -17.03 -23.21
C GLY A 139 9.00 -16.54 -22.05
N GLU A 140 9.23 -15.23 -21.92
CA GLU A 140 9.88 -14.64 -20.76
C GLU A 140 8.94 -14.66 -19.55
N ILE A 141 7.67 -14.31 -19.74
CA ILE A 141 6.66 -14.37 -18.69
C ILE A 141 6.49 -15.79 -18.19
N ASP A 142 6.33 -16.77 -19.07
CA ASP A 142 6.17 -18.18 -18.70
C ASP A 142 7.33 -18.68 -17.83
N THR A 143 8.57 -18.33 -18.19
CA THR A 143 9.77 -18.71 -17.43
C THR A 143 9.78 -18.06 -16.04
N LEU A 144 9.45 -16.76 -15.96
CA LEU A 144 9.47 -16.03 -14.69
C LEU A 144 8.31 -16.45 -13.77
N SER A 145 7.14 -16.76 -14.32
CA SER A 145 6.00 -17.28 -13.57
C SER A 145 6.35 -18.60 -12.89
N GLN A 146 7.11 -19.49 -13.54
CA GLN A 146 7.59 -20.73 -12.90
C GLN A 146 8.47 -20.43 -11.68
N ILE A 147 9.32 -19.40 -11.75
CA ILE A 147 10.14 -18.98 -10.61
C ILE A 147 9.22 -18.47 -9.49
N VAL A 148 8.27 -17.59 -9.80
CA VAL A 148 7.33 -17.00 -8.82
C VAL A 148 6.57 -18.10 -8.08
N HIS A 149 5.91 -19.02 -8.79
CA HIS A 149 5.11 -20.10 -8.21
C HIS A 149 5.91 -21.14 -7.41
N HIS A 150 7.22 -21.27 -7.67
CA HIS A 150 8.07 -22.21 -6.96
C HIS A 150 8.99 -21.53 -5.93
N THR A 151 8.78 -20.23 -5.69
CA THR A 151 9.61 -19.51 -4.71
C THR A 151 9.24 -19.93 -3.30
N VAL A 152 10.26 -20.36 -2.58
CA VAL A 152 10.17 -20.66 -1.14
C VAL A 152 11.27 -19.91 -0.40
N MET A 153 10.93 -19.42 0.79
CA MET A 153 11.86 -18.83 1.72
C MET A 153 12.16 -19.82 2.83
N THR A 154 13.43 -20.07 3.09
CA THR A 154 13.86 -20.95 4.18
C THR A 154 14.88 -20.25 5.04
N ARG A 155 14.81 -20.45 6.38
CA ARG A 155 15.86 -19.99 7.30
C ARG A 155 16.84 -21.14 7.55
N THR A 156 18.14 -20.88 7.38
CA THR A 156 19.20 -21.86 7.63
C THR A 156 19.43 -22.04 9.13
N ASN A 157 20.15 -23.10 9.52
CA ASN A 157 20.54 -23.33 10.91
C ASN A 157 21.47 -22.23 11.48
N HIS A 158 22.04 -21.38 10.61
CA HIS A 158 22.90 -20.25 10.99
C HIS A 158 22.13 -18.91 11.00
N GLY A 159 20.81 -18.94 10.80
CA GLY A 159 19.96 -17.75 10.82
C GLY A 159 19.92 -16.96 9.51
N GLU A 160 20.64 -17.44 8.48
CA GLU A 160 20.58 -16.86 7.12
C GLU A 160 19.27 -17.24 6.41
N VAL A 161 18.82 -16.40 5.49
CA VAL A 161 17.63 -16.62 4.66
C VAL A 161 18.05 -17.05 3.26
N TRP A 162 17.40 -18.08 2.74
CA TRP A 162 17.59 -18.57 1.39
C TRP A 162 16.29 -18.54 0.60
N LEU A 163 16.29 -17.82 -0.52
CA LEU A 163 15.22 -17.86 -1.50
C LEU A 163 15.55 -18.89 -2.59
N LYS A 164 14.59 -19.75 -2.90
CA LYS A 164 14.69 -20.77 -3.96
C LYS A 164 13.46 -20.69 -4.85
N PRO A 165 13.57 -21.02 -6.16
CA PRO A 165 14.77 -21.41 -6.89
C PRO A 165 15.73 -20.24 -7.14
N ARG A 166 16.91 -20.51 -7.71
CA ARG A 166 17.84 -19.44 -8.12
C ARG A 166 17.14 -18.45 -9.06
N GLY A 167 17.28 -17.16 -8.77
CA GLY A 167 16.60 -16.08 -9.48
C GLY A 167 15.24 -15.73 -8.90
N ALA A 168 14.79 -16.40 -7.82
CA ALA A 168 13.68 -15.92 -7.00
C ALA A 168 14.02 -14.54 -6.43
N ALA A 169 13.02 -13.67 -6.34
CA ALA A 169 13.18 -12.33 -5.77
C ALA A 169 11.91 -11.91 -5.07
N ILE A 170 12.07 -11.30 -3.92
CA ILE A 170 10.98 -10.72 -3.12
C ILE A 170 10.74 -9.28 -3.56
N GLU A 171 9.48 -8.91 -3.65
CA GLU A 171 9.00 -7.54 -3.88
C GLU A 171 7.95 -7.21 -2.82
N LEU A 172 8.15 -6.12 -2.08
CA LEU A 172 7.33 -5.74 -0.94
C LEU A 172 6.48 -4.47 -1.18
N GLY A 173 6.39 -3.97 -2.42
CA GLY A 173 5.68 -2.72 -2.73
C GLY A 173 4.18 -2.74 -2.41
N GLY A 174 3.57 -3.93 -2.35
CA GLY A 174 2.16 -4.10 -1.98
C GLY A 174 1.92 -4.32 -0.48
N ILE A 175 2.94 -4.16 0.39
CA ILE A 175 2.80 -4.33 1.86
C ILE A 175 3.68 -3.36 2.64
N ALA A 176 4.86 -2.99 2.13
CA ALA A 176 5.84 -2.23 2.87
C ALA A 176 5.46 -0.76 3.08
N LYS A 177 4.60 -0.18 2.22
CA LYS A 177 4.06 1.18 2.46
C LYS A 177 3.14 1.18 3.69
N GLY A 178 2.23 0.20 3.74
CA GLY A 178 1.35 -0.01 4.90
C GLY A 178 2.15 -0.26 6.18
N TYR A 179 3.18 -1.09 6.10
CA TYR A 179 4.10 -1.33 7.23
C TYR A 179 4.80 -0.05 7.69
N ALA A 180 5.32 0.76 6.77
CA ALA A 180 5.95 2.04 7.12
C ALA A 180 4.97 3.02 7.78
N VAL A 181 3.71 3.05 7.34
CA VAL A 181 2.64 3.83 7.97
C VAL A 181 2.38 3.36 9.40
N ASP A 182 2.32 2.04 9.63
CA ASP A 182 2.12 1.47 10.96
C ASP A 182 3.28 1.83 11.90
N ARG A 183 4.53 1.65 11.44
CA ARG A 183 5.74 2.02 12.20
C ARG A 183 5.77 3.51 12.56
N ALA A 184 5.36 4.38 11.63
CA ALA A 184 5.27 5.82 11.88
C ALA A 184 4.24 6.16 12.96
N VAL A 185 3.08 5.48 12.96
CA VAL A 185 2.05 5.64 14.00
C VAL A 185 2.58 5.21 15.36
N GLU A 186 3.31 4.09 15.43
CA GLU A 186 3.94 3.61 16.68
C GLU A 186 4.91 4.66 17.24
N VAL A 187 5.82 5.19 16.43
CA VAL A 187 6.77 6.25 16.83
C VAL A 187 6.03 7.49 17.34
N LEU A 188 4.93 7.90 16.68
CA LEU A 188 4.13 9.03 17.16
C LEU A 188 3.50 8.76 18.52
N GLN A 189 2.96 7.55 18.74
CA GLN A 189 2.34 7.14 20.00
C GLN A 189 3.38 7.03 21.15
N GLU A 190 4.56 6.46 20.87
CA GLU A 190 5.68 6.39 21.83
C GLU A 190 6.15 7.78 22.28
N GLN A 191 6.09 8.78 21.39
CA GLN A 191 6.37 10.17 21.72
C GLN A 191 5.18 10.90 22.38
N GLY A 192 4.12 10.14 22.69
CA GLY A 192 2.95 10.61 23.44
C GLY A 192 1.93 11.37 22.59
N MET A 193 1.98 11.29 21.26
CA MET A 193 0.92 11.83 20.41
C MET A 193 -0.34 10.98 20.62
N LYS A 194 -1.48 11.64 20.85
CA LYS A 194 -2.73 10.99 21.28
C LYS A 194 -3.70 10.75 20.16
N ALA A 195 -3.67 11.58 19.10
CA ALA A 195 -4.55 11.45 17.95
C ALA A 195 -3.89 12.06 16.70
N GLY A 196 -3.99 11.37 15.61
CA GLY A 196 -3.44 11.80 14.32
C GLY A 196 -3.75 10.85 13.19
N MET A 197 -3.12 11.13 12.05
CA MET A 197 -3.20 10.35 10.84
C MET A 197 -1.82 10.36 10.17
N VAL A 198 -1.38 9.20 9.70
CA VAL A 198 -0.27 9.05 8.77
C VAL A 198 -0.85 8.59 7.44
N TRP A 199 -0.45 9.24 6.35
CA TRP A 199 -0.91 8.95 4.99
C TRP A 199 0.30 8.83 4.06
N ALA A 200 0.28 7.83 3.18
CA ALA A 200 1.32 7.55 2.19
C ALA A 200 0.68 7.08 0.87
N GLY A 201 0.50 7.98 -0.09
CA GLY A 201 -0.14 7.67 -1.37
C GLY A 201 -1.61 7.26 -1.21
N GLY A 202 -1.92 5.97 -1.41
CA GLY A 202 -3.26 5.41 -1.24
C GLY A 202 -3.53 4.84 0.16
N ASP A 203 -2.51 4.79 1.04
CA ASP A 203 -2.54 4.07 2.29
C ASP A 203 -2.51 5.03 3.47
N LEU A 204 -3.33 4.80 4.48
CA LEU A 204 -3.37 5.64 5.68
C LEU A 204 -3.74 4.85 6.93
N ARG A 205 -3.31 5.37 8.07
CA ARG A 205 -3.76 4.93 9.39
C ARG A 205 -4.14 6.12 10.25
N VAL A 206 -5.35 6.07 10.82
CA VAL A 206 -5.78 7.01 11.86
C VAL A 206 -5.56 6.38 13.23
N PHE A 207 -5.10 7.17 14.19
CA PHE A 207 -4.90 6.72 15.57
C PHE A 207 -5.53 7.69 16.56
N GLY A 208 -5.97 7.15 17.69
CA GLY A 208 -6.65 7.90 18.73
C GLY A 208 -8.00 8.46 18.31
N ARG A 209 -8.54 9.35 19.15
CA ARG A 209 -9.81 10.06 18.91
C ARG A 209 -9.54 11.54 18.72
N LYS A 210 -10.17 12.14 17.74
CA LYS A 210 -10.09 13.60 17.56
C LYS A 210 -10.59 14.34 18.78
N PRO A 211 -9.99 15.49 19.16
CA PRO A 211 -10.40 16.26 20.33
C PRO A 211 -11.85 16.77 20.30
N ASP A 212 -12.42 16.91 19.10
CA ASP A 212 -13.81 17.33 18.90
C ASP A 212 -14.81 16.16 19.00
N GLY A 213 -14.34 14.95 19.25
CA GLY A 213 -15.15 13.73 19.37
C GLY A 213 -15.76 13.22 18.06
N LYS A 214 -15.55 13.91 16.94
CA LYS A 214 -16.09 13.51 15.63
C LYS A 214 -15.34 12.32 15.04
N PRO A 215 -15.99 11.48 14.22
CA PRO A 215 -15.32 10.40 13.50
C PRO A 215 -14.25 10.95 12.55
N TRP A 216 -13.31 10.10 12.15
CA TRP A 216 -12.42 10.36 11.04
C TRP A 216 -13.20 10.21 9.74
N ARG A 217 -13.14 11.21 8.86
CA ARG A 217 -13.77 11.16 7.54
C ARG A 217 -12.69 11.00 6.49
N ILE A 218 -12.74 9.89 5.76
CA ILE A 218 -11.75 9.51 4.74
C ILE A 218 -12.47 9.40 3.40
N ALA A 219 -12.10 10.28 2.48
CA ALA A 219 -12.64 10.24 1.13
C ALA A 219 -11.91 9.19 0.29
N VAL A 220 -12.65 8.32 -0.38
CA VAL A 220 -12.13 7.38 -1.37
C VAL A 220 -12.20 8.03 -2.75
N ARG A 221 -11.05 8.23 -3.37
CA ARG A 221 -10.91 8.93 -4.65
C ARG A 221 -11.59 8.17 -5.79
N HIS A 222 -12.22 8.91 -6.69
CA HIS A 222 -12.76 8.35 -7.93
C HIS A 222 -11.61 7.93 -8.88
N PRO A 223 -11.57 6.67 -9.37
CA PRO A 223 -10.41 6.11 -10.09
C PRO A 223 -10.18 6.72 -11.49
N ARG A 224 -11.17 7.41 -12.05
CA ARG A 224 -11.08 8.04 -13.38
C ARG A 224 -11.25 9.54 -13.36
N ASN A 225 -11.73 10.12 -12.26
CA ASN A 225 -11.82 11.56 -12.08
C ASN A 225 -11.16 11.99 -10.76
N PRO A 226 -9.90 12.45 -10.78
CA PRO A 226 -9.15 12.80 -9.56
C PRO A 226 -9.77 13.95 -8.74
N SER A 227 -10.70 14.72 -9.32
CA SER A 227 -11.40 15.82 -8.63
C SER A 227 -12.67 15.37 -7.90
N GLU A 228 -13.05 14.09 -8.01
CA GLU A 228 -14.23 13.52 -7.39
C GLU A 228 -13.90 12.41 -6.39
N PHE A 229 -14.86 12.12 -5.52
CA PHE A 229 -14.80 11.00 -4.59
C PHE A 229 -15.90 9.99 -4.93
N LEU A 230 -15.61 8.70 -4.79
CA LEU A 230 -16.62 7.65 -4.88
C LEU A 230 -17.49 7.62 -3.64
N THR A 231 -16.87 7.77 -2.47
CA THR A 231 -17.54 7.70 -1.18
C THR A 231 -16.69 8.34 -0.09
N VAL A 232 -17.28 8.56 1.08
CA VAL A 232 -16.59 9.03 2.29
C VAL A 232 -16.83 8.02 3.40
N LEU A 233 -15.74 7.51 4.00
CA LEU A 233 -15.79 6.61 5.14
C LEU A 233 -15.79 7.38 6.44
N GLU A 234 -16.60 6.94 7.42
CA GLU A 234 -16.60 7.44 8.80
C GLU A 234 -16.04 6.40 9.75
N LEU A 235 -14.80 6.64 10.19
CA LEU A 235 -14.11 5.76 11.12
C LEU A 235 -14.28 6.26 12.55
N LYS A 236 -15.06 5.53 13.36
CA LYS A 236 -15.37 5.87 14.77
C LYS A 236 -14.30 5.39 15.76
N LYS A 237 -13.37 4.57 15.29
CA LYS A 237 -12.22 4.02 16.04
C LYS A 237 -10.95 4.09 15.19
N PRO A 238 -9.74 3.93 15.78
CA PRO A 238 -8.51 3.77 15.01
C PRO A 238 -8.62 2.64 14.00
N MET A 239 -8.34 2.92 12.74
CA MET A 239 -8.38 1.98 11.61
C MET A 239 -7.41 2.45 10.52
N SER A 240 -7.12 1.55 9.62
CA SER A 240 -6.32 1.79 8.42
C SER A 240 -7.20 1.66 7.18
N VAL A 241 -6.86 2.42 6.15
CA VAL A 241 -7.50 2.36 4.83
C VAL A 241 -6.38 2.32 3.80
N ALA A 242 -6.41 1.35 2.91
CA ALA A 242 -5.46 1.27 1.80
C ALA A 242 -6.21 1.12 0.47
N THR A 243 -5.65 1.71 -0.58
CA THR A 243 -6.25 1.67 -1.92
C THR A 243 -5.22 1.31 -2.97
N SER A 244 -5.45 0.18 -3.64
CA SER A 244 -4.74 -0.25 -4.84
C SER A 244 -5.49 0.21 -6.09
N GLY A 245 -4.76 0.73 -7.10
CA GLY A 245 -5.39 1.24 -8.33
C GLY A 245 -4.50 1.18 -9.56
N ASP A 246 -5.10 0.97 -10.72
CA ASP A 246 -4.44 0.87 -12.03
C ASP A 246 -3.94 2.22 -12.57
N TYR A 247 -4.23 3.31 -11.86
CA TYR A 247 -3.93 4.69 -12.24
C TYR A 247 -2.71 5.28 -11.52
N GLU A 248 -2.10 4.55 -10.59
CA GLU A 248 -0.95 5.06 -9.83
C GLU A 248 0.34 5.02 -10.65
N ARG A 249 0.69 3.86 -11.19
CA ARG A 249 1.88 3.67 -12.02
C ARG A 249 1.51 2.80 -13.22
N TYR A 250 1.59 3.34 -14.43
CA TYR A 250 1.25 2.64 -15.66
C TYR A 250 1.92 3.28 -16.88
N PHE A 251 1.91 2.56 -17.97
CA PHE A 251 2.17 3.07 -19.31
C PHE A 251 1.11 2.55 -20.27
N GLU A 252 0.99 3.20 -21.43
CA GLU A 252 0.01 2.82 -22.43
C GLU A 252 0.67 2.51 -23.78
N VAL A 253 0.25 1.43 -24.42
CA VAL A 253 0.66 1.03 -25.77
C VAL A 253 -0.59 0.64 -26.53
N ASP A 254 -0.81 1.24 -27.70
CA ASP A 254 -1.94 0.97 -28.60
C ASP A 254 -3.31 1.04 -27.89
N GLY A 255 -3.46 2.01 -26.97
CA GLY A 255 -4.69 2.21 -26.18
C GLY A 255 -4.89 1.22 -25.03
N VAL A 256 -3.95 0.29 -24.81
CA VAL A 256 -3.98 -0.65 -23.70
C VAL A 256 -3.11 -0.12 -22.56
N ARG A 257 -3.70 -0.04 -21.35
CA ARG A 257 -3.00 0.33 -20.13
C ARG A 257 -2.33 -0.87 -19.50
N TYR A 258 -1.04 -0.72 -19.17
CA TYR A 258 -0.24 -1.69 -18.42
C TYR A 258 0.19 -1.03 -17.12
N HIS A 259 -0.36 -1.48 -15.99
CA HIS A 259 -0.10 -0.95 -14.67
C HIS A 259 0.76 -1.90 -13.82
N HIS A 260 1.22 -1.42 -12.67
CA HIS A 260 2.21 -2.10 -11.81
C HIS A 260 1.68 -3.28 -11.00
N ILE A 261 0.37 -3.46 -10.88
CA ILE A 261 -0.23 -4.58 -10.13
C ILE A 261 -0.31 -5.78 -11.08
N ILE A 262 0.62 -6.70 -10.91
CA ILE A 262 0.74 -7.90 -11.74
C ILE A 262 -0.09 -9.01 -11.09
N ASP A 263 -0.90 -9.69 -11.91
CA ASP A 263 -1.56 -10.92 -11.52
C ASP A 263 -0.55 -12.08 -11.56
N PRO A 264 -0.25 -12.73 -10.42
CA PRO A 264 0.73 -13.80 -10.36
C PRO A 264 0.36 -15.02 -11.23
N ALA A 265 -0.94 -15.30 -11.37
CA ALA A 265 -1.42 -16.45 -12.14
C ALA A 265 -1.17 -16.30 -13.65
N THR A 266 -1.23 -15.07 -14.17
CA THR A 266 -1.05 -14.81 -15.59
C THR A 266 0.30 -14.20 -15.95
N GLY A 267 0.98 -13.57 -14.99
CA GLY A 267 2.21 -12.80 -15.17
C GLY A 267 2.00 -11.44 -15.88
N TYR A 268 0.75 -11.03 -16.12
CA TYR A 268 0.36 -9.76 -16.74
C TYR A 268 -0.28 -8.81 -15.71
N PRO A 269 -0.34 -7.49 -15.99
CA PRO A 269 -1.16 -6.57 -15.20
C PRO A 269 -2.59 -7.08 -15.05
N ALA A 270 -3.10 -7.13 -13.83
CA ALA A 270 -4.46 -7.58 -13.53
C ALA A 270 -5.51 -6.69 -14.22
N ARG A 271 -6.65 -7.23 -14.62
CA ARG A 271 -7.64 -6.51 -15.41
C ARG A 271 -9.05 -6.56 -14.86
N ALA A 272 -9.28 -7.36 -13.82
CA ALA A 272 -10.60 -7.55 -13.24
C ALA A 272 -11.10 -6.32 -12.47
N SER A 273 -10.17 -5.53 -11.93
CA SER A 273 -10.46 -4.33 -11.15
C SER A 273 -9.74 -3.10 -11.69
N ILE A 274 -10.19 -1.91 -11.31
CA ILE A 274 -9.52 -0.64 -11.59
C ILE A 274 -9.14 0.09 -10.30
N SER A 275 -9.82 -0.20 -9.19
CA SER A 275 -9.51 0.29 -7.86
C SER A 275 -10.06 -0.65 -6.80
N THR A 276 -9.34 -0.83 -5.72
CA THR A 276 -9.82 -1.59 -4.55
C THR A 276 -9.39 -0.88 -3.29
N THR A 277 -10.35 -0.66 -2.39
CA THR A 277 -10.10 -0.07 -1.08
C THR A 277 -10.41 -1.10 0.01
N ALA A 278 -9.45 -1.37 0.88
CA ALA A 278 -9.58 -2.25 2.04
C ALA A 278 -9.45 -1.45 3.34
N VAL A 279 -10.17 -1.88 4.39
CA VAL A 279 -10.16 -1.23 5.71
C VAL A 279 -9.78 -2.25 6.77
N GLY A 280 -8.66 -2.03 7.46
CA GLY A 280 -8.09 -2.98 8.41
C GLY A 280 -7.71 -2.39 9.76
N GLY A 281 -7.26 -3.26 10.67
CA GLY A 281 -6.66 -2.86 11.95
C GLY A 281 -5.25 -2.31 11.80
N THR A 282 -4.45 -2.91 10.90
CA THR A 282 -3.11 -2.45 10.50
C THR A 282 -3.15 -1.91 9.08
N CYS A 283 -2.23 -1.01 8.76
CA CYS A 283 -2.11 -0.49 7.40
C CYS A 283 -1.38 -1.51 6.50
N MET A 284 -0.48 -2.28 7.09
CA MET A 284 0.23 -3.37 6.42
C MET A 284 -0.74 -4.40 5.82
N ASP A 285 -1.69 -4.91 6.62
CA ASP A 285 -2.69 -5.86 6.13
C ASP A 285 -3.63 -5.23 5.11
N ALA A 286 -4.07 -3.99 5.36
CA ALA A 286 -4.95 -3.29 4.42
C ALA A 286 -4.28 -3.07 3.04
N ASP A 287 -2.98 -2.71 2.98
CA ASP A 287 -2.20 -2.54 1.74
C ASP A 287 -2.10 -3.88 0.97
N ALA A 288 -1.69 -4.96 1.66
CA ALA A 288 -1.54 -6.25 1.03
C ALA A 288 -2.88 -6.84 0.54
N PHE A 289 -3.92 -6.79 1.36
CA PHE A 289 -5.23 -7.27 0.94
C PHE A 289 -5.90 -6.38 -0.11
N ALA A 290 -5.69 -5.05 -0.10
CA ALA A 290 -6.15 -4.20 -1.21
C ALA A 290 -5.56 -4.65 -2.55
N THR A 291 -4.29 -5.07 -2.56
CA THR A 291 -3.62 -5.64 -3.75
C THR A 291 -4.20 -7.03 -4.11
N ALA A 292 -4.36 -7.93 -3.14
CA ALA A 292 -4.95 -9.25 -3.37
C ALA A 292 -6.37 -9.16 -3.96
N LEU A 293 -7.24 -8.37 -3.32
CA LEU A 293 -8.62 -8.19 -3.75
C LEU A 293 -8.73 -7.50 -5.12
N PHE A 294 -7.77 -6.63 -5.44
CA PHE A 294 -7.67 -6.01 -6.77
C PHE A 294 -7.42 -7.08 -7.84
N VAL A 295 -6.50 -8.01 -7.61
CA VAL A 295 -6.17 -9.10 -8.53
C VAL A 295 -7.34 -10.07 -8.67
N MET A 296 -8.00 -10.44 -7.57
CA MET A 296 -9.16 -11.34 -7.56
C MET A 296 -10.36 -10.78 -8.31
N GLY A 297 -10.50 -9.45 -8.39
CA GLY A 297 -11.66 -8.82 -9.02
C GLY A 297 -12.90 -8.74 -8.14
N PRO A 298 -14.00 -8.17 -8.67
CA PRO A 298 -15.16 -7.79 -7.86
C PRO A 298 -15.89 -8.99 -7.22
N GLU A 299 -16.00 -10.10 -7.92
CA GLU A 299 -16.74 -11.26 -7.42
C GLU A 299 -15.96 -11.99 -6.32
N TRP A 300 -14.77 -12.48 -6.65
CA TRP A 300 -13.93 -13.24 -5.71
C TRP A 300 -13.32 -12.36 -4.63
N GLY A 301 -12.98 -11.12 -4.96
CA GLY A 301 -12.44 -10.17 -3.99
C GLY A 301 -13.43 -9.83 -2.88
N ILE A 302 -14.71 -9.60 -3.19
CA ILE A 302 -15.73 -9.34 -2.16
C ILE A 302 -16.01 -10.59 -1.31
N LEU A 303 -16.04 -11.78 -1.91
CA LEU A 303 -16.18 -13.04 -1.17
C LEU A 303 -14.99 -13.27 -0.22
N MET A 304 -13.78 -12.98 -0.67
CA MET A 304 -12.58 -13.06 0.16
C MET A 304 -12.62 -12.04 1.31
N ALA A 305 -12.96 -10.79 1.03
CA ALA A 305 -13.09 -9.74 2.03
C ALA A 305 -14.06 -10.12 3.16
N ASP A 306 -15.21 -10.69 2.81
CA ASP A 306 -16.19 -11.19 3.78
C ASP A 306 -15.63 -12.40 4.58
N ARG A 307 -14.95 -13.34 3.90
CA ARG A 307 -14.32 -14.52 4.54
C ARG A 307 -13.29 -14.13 5.60
N ILE A 308 -12.46 -13.12 5.34
CA ILE A 308 -11.41 -12.68 6.28
C ILE A 308 -11.88 -11.58 7.23
N GLY A 309 -13.13 -11.10 7.09
CA GLY A 309 -13.70 -10.04 7.93
C GLY A 309 -13.05 -8.67 7.72
N MET A 310 -12.53 -8.39 6.52
CA MET A 310 -11.91 -7.12 6.15
C MET A 310 -12.85 -6.30 5.25
N PRO A 311 -13.45 -5.20 5.76
CA PRO A 311 -14.31 -4.35 4.94
C PRO A 311 -13.60 -3.89 3.65
N ALA A 312 -14.24 -4.09 2.49
CA ALA A 312 -13.64 -3.74 1.21
C ALA A 312 -14.65 -3.25 0.18
N MET A 313 -14.13 -2.46 -0.76
CA MET A 313 -14.82 -1.99 -1.96
C MET A 313 -13.94 -2.30 -3.17
N VAL A 314 -14.50 -2.99 -4.17
CA VAL A 314 -13.84 -3.31 -5.43
C VAL A 314 -14.57 -2.60 -6.56
N VAL A 315 -13.85 -1.82 -7.33
CA VAL A 315 -14.36 -1.06 -8.48
C VAL A 315 -13.83 -1.66 -9.77
N SER A 316 -14.73 -1.95 -10.69
CA SER A 316 -14.42 -2.45 -12.02
C SER A 316 -15.04 -1.57 -13.11
N MET A 317 -14.75 -1.86 -14.38
CA MET A 317 -15.32 -1.19 -15.52
C MET A 317 -16.21 -2.17 -16.31
N SER A 318 -17.41 -1.74 -16.65
CA SER A 318 -18.29 -2.44 -17.60
C SER A 318 -18.51 -1.58 -18.84
N ASP A 319 -19.24 -2.11 -19.83
CA ASP A 319 -19.63 -1.39 -21.05
C ASP A 319 -20.51 -0.16 -20.73
N THR A 320 -21.17 -0.14 -19.58
CA THR A 320 -22.06 0.95 -19.12
C THR A 320 -21.39 1.92 -18.17
N GLY A 321 -20.12 1.70 -17.80
CA GLY A 321 -19.35 2.56 -16.89
C GLY A 321 -18.82 1.84 -15.65
N LEU A 322 -18.59 2.60 -14.58
CA LEU A 322 -18.06 2.08 -13.32
C LEU A 322 -19.07 1.17 -12.62
N VAL A 323 -18.60 0.03 -12.14
CA VAL A 323 -19.33 -0.88 -11.26
C VAL A 323 -18.63 -0.91 -9.90
N VAL A 324 -19.36 -0.56 -8.85
CA VAL A 324 -18.88 -0.53 -7.48
C VAL A 324 -19.48 -1.69 -6.71
N ASN A 325 -18.63 -2.56 -6.18
CA ASN A 325 -19.00 -3.70 -5.33
C ASN A 325 -18.43 -3.49 -3.94
N GLU A 326 -19.28 -3.58 -2.93
CA GLU A 326 -18.94 -3.37 -1.52
C GLU A 326 -19.43 -4.55 -0.69
N ASP A 327 -18.60 -5.01 0.24
CA ASP A 327 -19.08 -5.94 1.24
C ASP A 327 -20.00 -5.25 2.28
N PRO A 328 -20.83 -6.01 3.02
CA PRO A 328 -21.78 -5.42 3.98
C PRO A 328 -21.13 -4.64 5.14
N GLN A 329 -19.86 -4.95 5.49
CA GLN A 329 -19.17 -4.24 6.57
C GLN A 329 -18.61 -2.91 6.07
N PHE A 330 -18.12 -2.85 4.83
CA PHE A 330 -17.68 -1.60 4.21
C PHE A 330 -18.82 -0.58 4.13
N ARG A 331 -20.03 -1.02 3.71
CA ARG A 331 -21.24 -0.15 3.66
C ARG A 331 -21.57 0.50 4.99
N LYS A 332 -21.30 -0.16 6.12
CA LYS A 332 -21.53 0.41 7.47
C LYS A 332 -20.53 1.52 7.81
N LEU A 333 -19.42 1.63 7.10
CA LEU A 333 -18.43 2.68 7.26
C LEU A 333 -18.71 3.88 6.36
N VAL A 334 -19.56 3.73 5.33
CA VAL A 334 -19.91 4.81 4.40
C VAL A 334 -20.73 5.87 5.12
N SER A 335 -20.36 7.15 4.94
CA SER A 335 -21.10 8.30 5.47
C SER A 335 -22.48 8.38 4.83
N SER A 336 -23.45 8.74 5.63
CA SER A 336 -24.83 8.98 5.16
C SER A 336 -25.04 10.38 4.59
N ASP A 337 -24.01 11.25 4.65
CA ASP A 337 -24.07 12.68 4.27
C ASP A 337 -23.46 12.91 2.88
#